data_e9fc8fa3f11cffef13c245f15d7a46bd
#
_entry.id   e9fc8fa3f11cffef13c245f15d7a46bd
#
_cell.length_a   1.000
_cell.length_b   1.000
_cell.length_c   1.000
_cell.angle_alpha   90.00
_cell.angle_beta   90.00
_cell.angle_gamma   90.00
#
_symmetry.space_group_name_H-M   'P 1'
#
loop_
_entity.id
_entity.type
_entity.pdbx_description
1 polymer ?
#
loop_
_entity_poly.entity_id
_entity_poly.type
_entity_poly.pdbx_seq_one_letter_code
_entity_poly.pdbx_strand_id
1 'polypeptide(L)'
;MIDFYYLSGSPFAWRVWLALEHKGLQYQRIDLSLQNGDLKKESYLIMNPRGKVPVLVDGEVTIYESAVILEYLEDKYPNMGANLLPLDVN
;
A
#
# COMPACT_ATOMS: atom_id res chain seq x y z
N MET A 1 2.18 -13.42 -2.98
CA MET A 1 1.16 -12.47 -3.41
C MET A 1 1.22 -11.21 -2.55
N ILE A 2 0.90 -10.08 -3.14
CA ILE A 2 0.87 -8.81 -2.43
C ILE A 2 -0.48 -8.66 -1.73
N ASP A 3 -0.43 -8.33 -0.44
CA ASP A 3 -1.62 -7.95 0.32
C ASP A 3 -1.57 -6.45 0.55
N PHE A 4 -2.62 -5.77 0.15
CA PHE A 4 -2.72 -4.32 0.26
C PHE A 4 -3.87 -3.93 1.18
N TYR A 5 -3.54 -3.29 2.29
CA TYR A 5 -4.52 -2.87 3.28
C TYR A 5 -5.01 -1.47 2.96
N TYR A 6 -6.31 -1.34 2.76
CA TYR A 6 -6.94 -0.16 2.21
C TYR A 6 -8.06 0.33 3.11
N LEU A 7 -8.22 1.65 3.16
CA LEU A 7 -9.36 2.26 3.84
C LEU A 7 -9.97 3.27 2.88
N SER A 8 -11.25 3.11 2.60
CA SER A 8 -11.97 4.00 1.69
C SER A 8 -11.91 5.44 2.20
N GLY A 9 -11.61 6.35 1.31
CA GLY A 9 -11.49 7.76 1.65
C GLY A 9 -10.09 8.22 2.04
N SER A 10 -9.14 7.31 2.13
CA SER A 10 -7.76 7.69 2.45
C SER A 10 -7.02 8.06 1.16
N PRO A 11 -6.56 9.31 1.02
CA PRO A 11 -5.81 9.70 -0.17
C PRO A 11 -4.46 8.99 -0.26
N PHE A 12 -3.84 8.67 0.88
CA PHE A 12 -2.57 7.96 0.88
C PHE A 12 -2.72 6.51 0.41
N ALA A 13 -3.77 5.84 0.86
CA ALA A 13 -4.04 4.48 0.43
C ALA A 13 -4.47 4.45 -1.04
N TRP A 14 -5.23 5.45 -1.48
CA TRP A 14 -5.67 5.55 -2.86
C TRP A 14 -4.48 5.67 -3.81
N ARG A 15 -3.48 6.43 -3.41
CA ARG A 15 -2.25 6.59 -4.21
C ARG A 15 -1.56 5.26 -4.46
N VAL A 16 -1.46 4.43 -3.43
CA VAL A 16 -0.84 3.11 -3.56
C VAL A 16 -1.71 2.19 -4.44
N TRP A 17 -3.03 2.28 -4.28
CA TRP A 17 -3.94 1.49 -5.09
C TRP A 17 -3.76 1.80 -6.57
N LEU A 18 -3.70 3.07 -6.92
CA LEU A 18 -3.46 3.48 -8.29
C LEU A 18 -2.13 2.93 -8.82
N ALA A 19 -1.11 2.93 -7.98
CA ALA A 19 0.21 2.42 -8.37
C ALA A 19 0.13 0.93 -8.69
N LEU A 20 -0.54 0.15 -7.85
CA LEU A 20 -0.68 -1.28 -8.07
C LEU A 20 -1.42 -1.58 -9.38
N GLU A 21 -2.50 -0.83 -9.62
CA GLU A 21 -3.28 -0.99 -10.85
C GLU A 21 -2.48 -0.58 -12.08
N HIS A 22 -1.77 0.53 -11.98
CA HIS A 22 -1.01 1.06 -13.10
C HIS A 22 0.12 0.11 -13.51
N LYS A 23 0.75 -0.54 -12.55
CA LYS A 23 1.81 -1.49 -12.82
C LYS A 23 1.29 -2.86 -13.23
N GLY A 24 -0.02 -3.08 -13.15
CA GLY A 24 -0.60 -4.36 -13.51
C GLY A 24 -0.20 -5.50 -12.59
N LEU A 25 0.11 -5.19 -11.34
CA LEU A 25 0.51 -6.20 -10.37
C LEU A 25 -0.70 -6.96 -9.84
N GLN A 26 -0.50 -8.23 -9.54
CA GLN A 26 -1.53 -9.00 -8.88
C GLN A 26 -1.43 -8.76 -7.38
N TYR A 27 -2.56 -8.46 -6.76
CA TYR A 27 -2.61 -8.18 -5.34
C TYR A 27 -3.98 -8.48 -4.78
N GLN A 28 -4.05 -8.63 -3.48
CA GLN A 28 -5.32 -8.79 -2.76
C GLN A 28 -5.55 -7.51 -1.96
N ARG A 29 -6.68 -6.85 -2.19
CA ARG A 29 -7.03 -5.67 -1.42
C ARG A 29 -7.83 -6.08 -0.20
N ILE A 30 -7.36 -5.67 0.96
CA ILE A 30 -8.01 -5.96 2.24
C ILE A 30 -8.61 -4.64 2.73
N ASP A 31 -9.94 -4.55 2.66
CA ASP A 31 -10.64 -3.34 3.05
C ASP A 31 -10.85 -3.32 4.55
N LEU A 32 -10.42 -2.24 5.19
CA LEU A 32 -10.52 -2.07 6.62
C LEU A 32 -11.70 -1.17 6.96
N SER A 33 -12.18 -1.27 8.20
CA SER A 33 -13.31 -0.48 8.68
C SER A 33 -12.92 0.29 9.93
N LEU A 34 -13.08 1.61 9.88
CA LEU A 34 -12.87 2.45 11.06
C LEU A 34 -13.89 2.13 12.14
N GLN A 35 -15.14 1.88 11.74
CA GLN A 35 -16.21 1.59 12.69
C GLN A 35 -15.95 0.31 13.47
N ASN A 36 -15.35 -0.67 12.83
CA ASN A 36 -15.03 -1.94 13.48
C ASN A 36 -13.72 -1.89 14.25
N GLY A 37 -13.03 -0.76 14.24
CA GLY A 37 -11.77 -0.61 14.96
C GLY A 37 -10.63 -1.39 14.37
N ASP A 38 -10.69 -1.69 13.07
CA ASP A 38 -9.68 -2.52 12.42
C ASP A 38 -8.27 -1.94 12.54
N LEU A 39 -8.14 -0.61 12.50
CA LEU A 39 -6.83 0.04 12.58
C LEU A 39 -6.24 0.01 13.99
N LYS A 40 -7.05 -0.32 14.99
CA LYS A 40 -6.63 -0.38 16.38
C LYS A 40 -6.40 -1.80 16.89
N LYS A 41 -6.68 -2.79 16.04
CA LYS A 41 -6.47 -4.18 16.43
C LYS A 41 -4.98 -4.47 16.56
N GLU A 42 -4.63 -5.31 17.52
CA GLU A 42 -3.25 -5.65 17.78
C GLU A 42 -2.55 -6.21 16.54
N SER A 43 -3.25 -7.08 15.80
CA SER A 43 -2.68 -7.66 14.59
C SER A 43 -2.32 -6.60 13.55
N TYR A 44 -3.11 -5.54 13.46
CA TYR A 44 -2.81 -4.47 12.53
C TYR A 44 -1.69 -3.57 13.05
N LEU A 45 -1.68 -3.27 14.34
CA LEU A 45 -0.67 -2.41 14.94
C LEU A 45 0.72 -3.04 14.91
N ILE A 46 0.80 -4.36 14.86
CA ILE A 46 2.08 -5.03 14.65
C ILE A 46 2.65 -4.68 13.28
N MET A 47 1.79 -4.59 12.26
CA MET A 47 2.22 -4.23 10.92
C MET A 47 2.54 -2.74 10.80
N ASN A 48 1.70 -1.91 11.43
CA ASN A 48 1.89 -0.47 11.41
C ASN A 48 1.53 0.12 12.76
N PRO A 49 2.52 0.40 13.60
CA PRO A 49 2.26 0.92 14.94
C PRO A 49 1.49 2.24 14.98
N ARG A 50 1.49 2.97 13.89
CA ARG A 50 0.74 4.23 13.80
C ARG A 50 -0.76 4.02 13.63
N GLY A 51 -1.19 2.79 13.31
CA GLY A 51 -2.60 2.50 13.12
C GLY A 51 -3.22 3.25 11.95
N LYS A 52 -2.48 3.35 10.84
CA LYS A 52 -2.93 4.06 9.65
C LYS A 52 -2.79 3.20 8.40
N VAL A 53 -3.42 3.60 7.32
CA VAL A 53 -3.23 3.01 6.01
C VAL A 53 -2.38 3.94 5.17
N PRO A 54 -1.71 3.45 4.14
CA PRO A 54 -1.70 2.08 3.63
C PRO A 54 -0.67 1.19 4.33
N VAL A 55 -0.86 -0.12 4.22
CA VAL A 55 0.14 -1.12 4.54
C VAL A 55 0.21 -2.08 3.37
N LEU A 56 1.40 -2.47 2.98
CA LEU A 56 1.61 -3.43 1.90
C LEU A 56 2.48 -4.56 2.41
N VAL A 57 2.01 -5.78 2.20
CA VAL A 57 2.76 -6.98 2.57
C VAL A 57 3.08 -7.74 1.29
N ASP A 58 4.35 -7.93 1.02
CA ASP A 58 4.82 -8.67 -0.15
C ASP A 58 5.74 -9.78 0.34
N GLY A 59 5.18 -10.99 0.45
CA GLY A 59 5.91 -12.08 1.04
C GLY A 59 6.25 -11.81 2.49
N GLU A 60 7.51 -11.73 2.82
CA GLU A 60 7.96 -11.46 4.17
C GLU A 60 8.19 -9.98 4.46
N VAL A 61 8.00 -9.15 3.44
CA VAL A 61 8.25 -7.70 3.57
C VAL A 61 6.95 -7.00 3.91
N THR A 62 6.97 -6.22 4.98
CA THR A 62 5.83 -5.40 5.39
C THR A 62 6.25 -3.95 5.39
N ILE A 63 5.53 -3.12 4.65
CA ILE A 63 5.89 -1.72 4.47
C ILE A 63 4.68 -0.84 4.74
N TYR A 64 4.90 0.26 5.42
CA TYR A 64 3.89 1.30 5.58
C TYR A 64 4.49 2.65 5.18
N GLU A 65 3.67 3.69 5.12
CA GLU A 65 3.97 4.99 4.53
C GLU A 65 3.88 4.92 3.00
N SER A 66 2.95 5.67 2.44
CA SER A 66 2.70 5.59 1.00
C SER A 66 3.94 5.89 0.14
N ALA A 67 4.73 6.88 0.53
CA ALA A 67 5.94 7.22 -0.23
C ALA A 67 6.94 6.07 -0.25
N VAL A 68 7.11 5.39 0.89
CA VAL A 68 8.03 4.26 0.99
C VAL A 68 7.52 3.09 0.16
N ILE A 69 6.21 2.86 0.19
CA ILE A 69 5.59 1.79 -0.61
C ILE A 69 5.81 2.05 -2.09
N LEU A 70 5.63 3.29 -2.54
CA LEU A 70 5.83 3.64 -3.94
C LEU A 70 7.27 3.40 -4.38
N GLU A 71 8.24 3.76 -3.53
CA GLU A 71 9.64 3.49 -3.82
C GLU A 71 9.91 1.99 -3.89
N TYR A 72 9.34 1.23 -2.95
CA TYR A 72 9.49 -0.21 -2.94
C TYR A 72 8.98 -0.83 -4.25
N LEU A 73 7.81 -0.39 -4.70
CA LEU A 73 7.23 -0.93 -5.94
C LEU A 73 8.09 -0.59 -7.16
N GLU A 74 8.68 0.60 -7.18
CA GLU A 74 9.59 0.96 -8.28
C GLU A 74 10.86 0.12 -8.25
N ASP A 75 11.41 -0.13 -7.07
CA ASP A 75 12.64 -0.91 -6.94
C ASP A 75 12.42 -2.39 -7.23
N LYS A 76 11.31 -2.93 -6.73
CA LYS A 76 11.04 -4.37 -6.86
C LYS A 76 10.49 -4.73 -8.23
N TYR A 77 9.68 -3.85 -8.80
CA TYR A 77 8.99 -4.10 -10.06
C TYR A 77 9.26 -2.98 -11.08
N PRO A 78 10.52 -2.71 -11.40
CA PRO A 78 10.85 -1.50 -12.18
C PRO A 78 10.37 -1.52 -13.62
N ASN A 79 10.16 -2.70 -14.19
CA ASN A 79 9.78 -2.81 -15.59
C ASN A 79 8.31 -3.08 -15.81
N MET A 80 7.49 -2.84 -14.79
CA MET A 80 6.05 -3.10 -14.87
C MET A 80 5.31 -1.77 -14.84
N GLY A 81 4.63 -1.47 -15.95
CA GLY A 81 3.90 -0.23 -16.08
C GLY A 81 4.81 0.99 -16.16
N ALA A 82 4.22 2.16 -15.99
CA ALA A 82 4.96 3.42 -16.04
C ALA A 82 5.60 3.71 -14.70
N ASN A 83 6.61 4.57 -14.71
CA ASN A 83 7.22 5.06 -13.51
C ASN A 83 6.23 5.85 -12.66
N LEU A 84 6.33 5.72 -11.35
CA LEU A 84 5.38 6.33 -10.42
C LEU A 84 5.98 7.39 -9.54
N LEU A 85 7.30 7.57 -9.60
CA LEU A 85 7.96 8.57 -8.77
C LEU A 85 7.66 9.98 -9.28
N PRO A 86 7.62 10.98 -8.39
CA PRO A 86 7.18 12.33 -8.76
C PRO A 86 7.93 12.94 -9.93
N LEU A 87 9.19 12.66 -10.04
CA LEU A 87 9.99 13.23 -11.14
C LEU A 87 9.57 12.72 -12.51
N ASP A 88 8.84 11.62 -12.55
CA ASP A 88 8.39 11.03 -13.79
C ASP A 88 7.05 11.57 -14.25
N VAL A 89 6.44 12.38 -13.44
CA VAL A 89 5.13 12.93 -13.71
C VAL A 89 5.22 14.24 -14.50
N ASN A 90 6.35 14.80 -14.53
CA ASN A 90 6.56 16.11 -15.16
C ASN A 90 6.79 16.03 -16.64
#